data_4ba67b3a10bd81b69ba1aaae95b1d7ef
#
_entry.id   4ba67b3a10bd81b69ba1aaae95b1d7ef
#
_cell.length_a   1.000
_cell.length_b   1.000
_cell.length_c   1.000
_cell.angle_alpha   90.00
_cell.angle_beta   90.00
_cell.angle_gamma   90.00
#
_symmetry.space_group_name_H-M   'P 1'
#
loop_
_entity.id
_entity.type
_entity.pdbx_description
1 polymer ?
#
loop_
_entity_poly.entity_id
_entity_poly.type
_entity_poly.pdbx_seq_one_letter_code
_entity_poly.pdbx_strand_id
1 'polypeptide(L)'
;MVGAAAMSMRQASLENAAITEYFNQEVTFDAQVKTDPSKTATGNYSFTVRLLQFTAQDKTYSLRTPIRILIKSEIQLLPGQMISGVATVIKSKEARVAALFIVNTPIIVQTEPSSWAAGLGAIRQGLRENSGDDDAGALIPGMVLGDTSKQSAEFKDAMKRSGLTHLVAVSGANFAIVSTFVLWCMQFLIRRKNVRIIATAIALICFIALVRPSPSVLRAAAMAAVLLSAQLGKRGSDSLPALGFAMCAVVLGDPWQARDAGFALSVF
;
A
#
# COMPACT_ATOMS: atom_id res chain seq x y z
N MET A 1 21.97 13.01 4.25
CA MET A 1 21.84 14.04 3.20
C MET A 1 21.08 13.57 1.96
N VAL A 2 21.39 12.42 1.37
CA VAL A 2 20.71 11.92 0.15
C VAL A 2 19.18 11.75 0.33
N GLY A 3 18.72 11.22 1.45
CA GLY A 3 17.29 11.06 1.75
C GLY A 3 16.52 12.40 1.88
N ALA A 4 17.16 13.42 2.45
CA ALA A 4 16.56 14.75 2.56
C ALA A 4 16.45 15.43 1.17
N ALA A 5 17.48 15.28 0.32
CA ALA A 5 17.43 15.78 -1.05
C ALA A 5 16.36 15.06 -1.89
N ALA A 6 16.26 13.74 -1.77
CA ALA A 6 15.22 12.97 -2.44
C ALA A 6 13.81 13.38 -1.97
N MET A 7 13.64 13.69 -0.69
CA MET A 7 12.38 14.17 -0.15
C MET A 7 12.02 15.56 -0.68
N SER A 8 12.96 16.51 -0.68
CA SER A 8 12.71 17.86 -1.18
C SER A 8 12.39 17.86 -2.68
N MET A 9 13.08 17.05 -3.48
CA MET A 9 12.76 16.90 -4.90
C MET A 9 11.35 16.33 -5.13
N ARG A 10 10.96 15.32 -4.34
CA ARG A 10 9.62 14.73 -4.44
C ARG A 10 8.53 15.71 -4.00
N GLN A 11 8.76 16.45 -2.94
CA GLN A 11 7.83 17.47 -2.48
C GLN A 11 7.68 18.60 -3.50
N ALA A 12 8.78 19.12 -4.04
CA ALA A 12 8.76 20.12 -5.11
C ALA A 12 8.03 19.60 -6.37
N SER A 13 8.20 18.31 -6.73
CA SER A 13 7.47 17.69 -7.83
C SER A 13 5.96 17.60 -7.61
N LEU A 14 5.50 17.44 -6.36
CA LEU A 14 4.08 17.42 -6.03
C LEU A 14 3.49 18.83 -5.98
N GLU A 15 4.21 19.79 -5.42
CA GLU A 15 3.79 21.19 -5.29
C GLU A 15 3.74 21.89 -6.65
N ASN A 16 4.67 21.58 -7.55
CA ASN A 16 4.74 22.15 -8.90
C ASN A 16 3.98 21.32 -9.96
N ALA A 17 3.18 20.35 -9.54
CA ALA A 17 2.36 19.59 -10.48
C ALA A 17 1.29 20.48 -11.11
N ALA A 18 1.11 20.43 -12.42
CA ALA A 18 0.16 21.25 -13.17
C ALA A 18 -1.27 21.23 -12.59
N ILE A 19 -1.65 20.14 -11.92
CA ILE A 19 -2.96 20.00 -11.28
C ILE A 19 -3.19 20.99 -10.12
N THR A 20 -2.13 21.53 -9.53
CA THR A 20 -2.24 22.46 -8.40
C THR A 20 -2.74 23.86 -8.81
N GLU A 21 -2.68 24.18 -10.09
CA GLU A 21 -3.22 25.43 -10.65
C GLU A 21 -4.75 25.40 -10.77
N TYR A 22 -5.36 24.20 -10.73
CA TYR A 22 -6.79 23.98 -10.98
C TYR A 22 -7.59 23.69 -9.70
N PHE A 23 -7.14 24.14 -8.53
CA PHE A 23 -7.91 23.97 -7.30
C PHE A 23 -9.27 24.64 -7.38
N ASN A 24 -10.29 23.96 -6.84
CA ASN A 24 -11.70 24.31 -6.84
C ASN A 24 -12.36 24.33 -8.25
N GLN A 25 -11.72 23.73 -9.23
CA GLN A 25 -12.29 23.56 -10.58
C GLN A 25 -12.65 22.08 -10.82
N GLU A 26 -13.60 21.88 -11.72
CA GLU A 26 -13.91 20.56 -12.24
C GLU A 26 -12.94 20.20 -13.35
N VAL A 27 -12.45 18.97 -13.30
CA VAL A 27 -11.56 18.40 -14.31
C VAL A 27 -12.03 16.99 -14.68
N THR A 28 -11.89 16.64 -15.94
CA THR A 28 -11.99 15.24 -16.37
C THR A 28 -10.64 14.59 -16.20
N PHE A 29 -10.59 13.36 -15.70
CA PHE A 29 -9.33 12.68 -15.41
C PHE A 29 -9.31 11.24 -15.88
N ASP A 30 -8.11 10.78 -16.24
CA ASP A 30 -7.76 9.38 -16.43
C ASP A 30 -6.65 9.01 -15.45
N ALA A 31 -6.88 7.94 -14.70
CA ALA A 31 -5.98 7.55 -13.64
C ALA A 31 -5.89 6.03 -13.46
N GLN A 32 -4.75 5.59 -12.95
CA GLN A 32 -4.54 4.19 -12.57
C GLN A 32 -4.69 3.99 -11.07
N VAL A 33 -5.55 3.08 -10.67
CA VAL A 33 -5.75 2.71 -9.27
C VAL A 33 -4.46 2.14 -8.66
N LYS A 34 -4.08 2.61 -7.47
CA LYS A 34 -2.90 2.15 -6.72
C LYS A 34 -3.24 1.43 -5.44
N THR A 35 -4.29 1.89 -4.75
CA THR A 35 -4.74 1.25 -3.52
C THR A 35 -6.22 0.91 -3.64
N ASP A 36 -6.64 -0.15 -2.96
CA ASP A 36 -8.07 -0.48 -2.88
C ASP A 36 -8.84 0.62 -2.16
N PRO A 37 -10.14 0.85 -2.52
CA PRO A 37 -11.00 1.76 -1.79
C PRO A 37 -11.17 1.35 -0.33
N SER A 38 -11.06 2.31 0.58
CA SER A 38 -11.26 2.11 2.01
C SER A 38 -12.28 3.11 2.54
N LYS A 39 -13.18 2.65 3.40
CA LYS A 39 -14.20 3.51 4.02
C LYS A 39 -13.55 4.45 5.04
N THR A 40 -13.81 5.74 4.92
CA THR A 40 -13.37 6.78 5.86
C THR A 40 -14.32 6.87 7.05
N ALA A 41 -13.90 7.54 8.12
CA ALA A 41 -14.76 7.80 9.28
C ALA A 41 -16.03 8.60 8.91
N THR A 42 -15.99 9.37 7.83
CA THR A 42 -17.14 10.14 7.31
C THR A 42 -18.09 9.33 6.43
N GLY A 43 -17.87 8.02 6.29
CA GLY A 43 -18.70 7.14 5.46
C GLY A 43 -18.36 7.12 3.96
N ASN A 44 -17.49 8.02 3.52
CA ASN A 44 -17.03 8.07 2.12
C ASN A 44 -15.94 7.01 1.86
N TYR A 45 -15.74 6.65 0.59
CA TYR A 45 -14.65 5.78 0.18
C TYR A 45 -13.47 6.61 -0.33
N SER A 46 -12.26 6.25 0.11
CA SER A 46 -11.02 6.94 -0.24
C SER A 46 -9.98 5.95 -0.75
N PHE A 47 -9.31 6.31 -1.84
CA PHE A 47 -8.21 5.53 -2.40
C PHE A 47 -7.23 6.41 -3.15
N THR A 48 -6.01 5.91 -3.34
CA THR A 48 -4.95 6.62 -4.06
C THR A 48 -4.86 6.10 -5.49
N VAL A 49 -4.73 7.03 -6.43
CA VAL A 49 -4.51 6.71 -7.83
C VAL A 49 -3.28 7.45 -8.35
N ARG A 50 -2.73 6.98 -9.44
CA ARG A 50 -1.76 7.72 -10.24
C ARG A 50 -2.50 8.41 -11.36
N LEU A 51 -2.60 9.72 -11.31
CA LEU A 51 -3.14 10.53 -12.38
C LEU A 51 -2.22 10.38 -13.60
N LEU A 52 -2.78 10.07 -14.74
CA LEU A 52 -2.05 9.92 -16.01
C LEU A 52 -2.32 11.10 -16.93
N GLN A 53 -3.57 11.56 -16.92
CA GLN A 53 -4.01 12.65 -17.76
C GLN A 53 -5.18 13.35 -17.09
N PHE A 54 -5.27 14.65 -17.26
CA PHE A 54 -6.47 15.41 -16.91
C PHE A 54 -6.73 16.50 -17.96
N THR A 55 -8.01 16.83 -18.13
CA THR A 55 -8.46 17.89 -19.02
C THR A 55 -9.18 18.95 -18.19
N ALA A 56 -8.73 20.17 -18.32
CA ALA A 56 -9.32 21.35 -17.70
C ALA A 56 -9.34 22.50 -18.71
N GLN A 57 -10.47 23.21 -18.84
CA GLN A 57 -10.62 24.35 -19.76
C GLN A 57 -10.16 24.01 -21.21
N ASP A 58 -10.58 22.85 -21.72
CA ASP A 58 -10.22 22.33 -23.07
C ASP A 58 -8.72 22.06 -23.29
N LYS A 59 -7.91 22.12 -22.25
CA LYS A 59 -6.50 21.74 -22.30
C LYS A 59 -6.25 20.42 -21.59
N THR A 60 -5.57 19.53 -22.28
CA THR A 60 -5.21 18.21 -21.74
C THR A 60 -3.75 18.20 -21.31
N TYR A 61 -3.54 17.76 -20.08
CA TYR A 61 -2.23 17.65 -19.45
C TYR A 61 -1.92 16.18 -19.16
N SER A 62 -0.76 15.70 -19.58
CA SER A 62 -0.26 14.38 -19.24
C SER A 62 0.76 14.49 -18.12
N LEU A 63 0.49 13.84 -16.98
CA LEU A 63 1.42 13.82 -15.84
C LEU A 63 1.23 12.54 -15.03
N ARG A 64 2.30 12.11 -14.35
CA ARG A 64 2.28 10.91 -13.52
C ARG A 64 2.41 11.28 -12.04
N THR A 65 1.31 11.73 -11.46
CA THR A 65 1.30 12.29 -10.10
C THR A 65 0.32 11.50 -9.21
N PRO A 66 0.70 11.17 -7.96
CA PRO A 66 -0.22 10.54 -7.03
C PRO A 66 -1.26 11.57 -6.56
N ILE A 67 -2.52 11.20 -6.65
CA ILE A 67 -3.67 11.93 -6.13
C ILE A 67 -4.53 11.02 -5.28
N ARG A 68 -5.31 11.60 -4.38
CA ARG A 68 -6.32 10.89 -3.60
C ARG A 68 -7.70 11.15 -4.18
N ILE A 69 -8.49 10.11 -4.32
CA ILE A 69 -9.91 10.20 -4.71
C ILE A 69 -10.77 9.97 -3.48
N LEU A 70 -11.81 10.77 -3.35
CA LEU A 70 -12.88 10.63 -2.37
C LEU A 70 -14.22 10.51 -3.13
N ILE A 71 -14.96 9.44 -2.86
CA ILE A 71 -16.26 9.16 -3.47
C ILE A 71 -17.27 8.73 -2.40
N LYS A 72 -18.54 9.11 -2.56
CA LYS A 72 -19.62 8.76 -1.62
C LYS A 72 -20.15 7.35 -1.82
N SER A 73 -20.19 6.88 -3.07
CA SER A 73 -20.69 5.56 -3.40
C SER A 73 -19.68 4.47 -3.11
N GLU A 74 -20.17 3.31 -2.71
CA GLU A 74 -19.35 2.12 -2.63
C GLU A 74 -18.86 1.72 -4.02
N ILE A 75 -17.58 1.48 -4.16
CA ILE A 75 -16.97 1.06 -5.40
C ILE A 75 -15.94 -0.02 -5.14
N GLN A 76 -15.97 -1.07 -5.95
CA GLN A 76 -14.99 -2.15 -5.90
C GLN A 76 -13.99 -1.93 -7.02
N LEU A 77 -12.79 -1.54 -6.66
CA LEU A 77 -11.68 -1.32 -7.58
C LEU A 77 -10.46 -2.12 -7.10
N LEU A 78 -9.71 -2.62 -8.06
CA LEU A 78 -8.46 -3.34 -7.82
C LEU A 78 -7.27 -2.51 -8.32
N PRO A 79 -6.12 -2.59 -7.65
CA PRO A 79 -4.90 -1.94 -8.12
C PRO A 79 -4.54 -2.34 -9.55
N GLY A 80 -4.16 -1.36 -10.36
CA GLY A 80 -3.81 -1.55 -11.77
C GLY A 80 -4.91 -1.17 -12.74
N GLN A 81 -6.18 -1.14 -12.33
CA GLN A 81 -7.29 -0.74 -13.19
C GLN A 81 -7.16 0.73 -13.62
N MET A 82 -7.58 1.00 -14.84
CA MET A 82 -7.70 2.35 -15.37
C MET A 82 -9.11 2.84 -15.15
N ILE A 83 -9.23 4.05 -14.63
CA ILE A 83 -10.50 4.71 -14.34
C ILE A 83 -10.52 6.10 -14.94
N SER A 84 -11.71 6.53 -15.35
CA SER A 84 -11.96 7.90 -15.79
C SER A 84 -13.20 8.46 -15.09
N GLY A 85 -13.26 9.77 -15.01
CA GLY A 85 -14.40 10.45 -14.39
C GLY A 85 -14.20 11.96 -14.36
N VAL A 86 -15.16 12.63 -13.73
CA VAL A 86 -15.11 14.06 -13.48
C VAL A 86 -14.98 14.27 -11.97
N ALA A 87 -14.07 15.15 -11.58
CA ALA A 87 -13.80 15.45 -10.18
C ALA A 87 -13.56 16.92 -9.94
N THR A 88 -13.93 17.39 -8.76
CA THR A 88 -13.51 18.70 -8.25
C THR A 88 -12.15 18.56 -7.57
N VAL A 89 -11.19 19.35 -7.98
CA VAL A 89 -9.82 19.33 -7.45
C VAL A 89 -9.76 20.15 -6.16
N ILE A 90 -9.29 19.55 -5.07
CA ILE A 90 -9.10 20.24 -3.79
C ILE A 90 -7.67 20.08 -3.30
N LYS A 91 -7.16 21.08 -2.60
CA LYS A 91 -5.85 21.02 -1.96
C LYS A 91 -5.81 19.88 -0.92
N SER A 92 -4.89 18.96 -1.07
CA SER A 92 -4.72 17.89 -0.09
C SER A 92 -4.00 18.38 1.16
N LYS A 93 -4.42 17.87 2.33
CA LYS A 93 -3.67 18.01 3.58
C LYS A 93 -2.54 16.98 3.71
N GLU A 94 -2.52 15.99 2.84
CA GLU A 94 -1.54 14.92 2.86
C GLU A 94 -0.36 15.26 1.97
N ALA A 95 0.82 15.26 2.56
CA ALA A 95 2.06 15.59 1.86
C ALA A 95 2.50 14.53 0.80
N ARG A 96 1.82 13.37 0.75
CA ARG A 96 2.14 12.28 -0.19
C ARG A 96 1.40 12.37 -1.53
N VAL A 97 0.42 13.24 -1.65
CA VAL A 97 -0.42 13.41 -2.84
C VAL A 97 -0.51 14.88 -3.22
N ALA A 98 -0.54 15.17 -4.52
CA ALA A 98 -0.59 16.54 -5.03
C ALA A 98 -1.96 17.19 -4.81
N ALA A 99 -3.03 16.42 -4.93
CA ALA A 99 -4.40 16.91 -4.81
C ALA A 99 -5.35 15.84 -4.25
N LEU A 100 -6.50 16.32 -3.75
CA LEU A 100 -7.66 15.51 -3.41
C LEU A 100 -8.73 15.74 -4.47
N PHE A 101 -9.21 14.67 -5.09
CA PHE A 101 -10.30 14.69 -6.06
C PHE A 101 -11.59 14.27 -5.38
N ILE A 102 -12.60 15.15 -5.36
CA ILE A 102 -13.94 14.79 -4.93
C ILE A 102 -14.74 14.42 -6.17
N VAL A 103 -15.14 13.15 -6.22
CA VAL A 103 -15.91 12.59 -7.33
C VAL A 103 -17.36 12.45 -6.88
N ASN A 104 -18.23 13.18 -7.55
CA ASN A 104 -19.68 13.14 -7.31
C ASN A 104 -20.44 12.39 -8.43
N THR A 105 -19.76 12.08 -9.53
CA THR A 105 -20.28 11.35 -10.69
C THR A 105 -19.82 9.89 -10.66
N PRO A 106 -20.50 8.96 -11.34
CA PRO A 106 -20.02 7.59 -11.47
C PRO A 106 -18.63 7.54 -12.12
N ILE A 107 -17.72 6.76 -11.54
CA ILE A 107 -16.41 6.47 -12.13
C ILE A 107 -16.61 5.40 -13.21
N ILE A 108 -16.02 5.64 -14.38
CA ILE A 108 -15.99 4.68 -15.47
C ILE A 108 -14.71 3.85 -15.36
N VAL A 109 -14.87 2.55 -15.26
CA VAL A 109 -13.73 1.61 -15.29
C VAL A 109 -13.42 1.28 -16.75
N GLN A 110 -12.23 1.66 -17.21
CA GLN A 110 -11.81 1.49 -18.60
C GLN A 110 -11.18 0.13 -18.89
N THR A 111 -10.52 -0.46 -17.88
CA THR A 111 -9.84 -1.75 -18.05
C THR A 111 -10.20 -2.72 -16.93
N GLU A 112 -10.31 -3.98 -17.30
CA GLU A 112 -10.40 -5.06 -16.32
C GLU A 112 -9.07 -5.23 -15.58
N PRO A 113 -9.12 -5.74 -14.33
CA PRO A 113 -7.90 -6.02 -13.58
C PRO A 113 -7.10 -7.13 -14.28
N SER A 114 -5.78 -7.08 -14.18
CA SER A 114 -4.96 -8.19 -14.65
C SER A 114 -5.36 -9.50 -13.94
N SER A 115 -5.23 -10.64 -14.61
CA SER A 115 -5.59 -11.95 -14.04
C SER A 115 -4.96 -12.20 -12.67
N TRP A 116 -3.73 -11.73 -12.47
CA TRP A 116 -3.03 -11.76 -11.19
C TRP A 116 -3.73 -10.89 -10.13
N ALA A 117 -4.06 -9.65 -10.45
CA ALA A 117 -4.74 -8.73 -9.53
C ALA A 117 -6.15 -9.23 -9.20
N ALA A 118 -6.86 -9.78 -10.18
CA ALA A 118 -8.17 -10.42 -10.00
C ALA A 118 -8.08 -11.61 -9.03
N GLY A 119 -7.08 -12.50 -9.20
CA GLY A 119 -6.87 -13.64 -8.32
C GLY A 119 -6.57 -13.22 -6.88
N LEU A 120 -5.69 -12.24 -6.67
CA LEU A 120 -5.43 -11.69 -5.33
C LEU A 120 -6.65 -10.99 -4.74
N GLY A 121 -7.43 -10.29 -5.58
CA GLY A 121 -8.70 -9.66 -5.19
C GLY A 121 -9.71 -10.69 -4.71
N ALA A 122 -9.86 -11.80 -5.44
CA ALA A 122 -10.76 -12.89 -5.08
C ALA A 122 -10.38 -13.55 -3.73
N ILE A 123 -9.08 -13.77 -3.49
CA ILE A 123 -8.60 -14.30 -2.19
C ILE A 123 -8.92 -13.33 -1.05
N ARG A 124 -8.70 -12.03 -1.24
CA ARG A 124 -9.03 -11.01 -0.23
C ARG A 124 -10.54 -10.95 0.03
N GLN A 125 -11.33 -10.98 -1.03
CA GLN A 125 -12.79 -10.96 -0.93
C GLN A 125 -13.31 -12.22 -0.22
N GLY A 126 -12.82 -13.40 -0.61
CA GLY A 126 -13.18 -14.65 0.06
C GLY A 126 -12.85 -14.64 1.55
N LEU A 127 -11.70 -14.06 1.95
CA LEU A 127 -11.40 -13.90 3.38
C LEU A 127 -12.36 -12.95 4.08
N ARG A 128 -12.75 -11.84 3.44
CA ARG A 128 -13.75 -10.90 4.00
C ARG A 128 -15.10 -11.56 4.19
N GLU A 129 -15.58 -12.27 3.20
CA GLU A 129 -16.90 -12.91 3.22
C GLU A 129 -16.99 -14.02 4.27
N ASN A 130 -15.90 -14.79 4.45
CA ASN A 130 -15.86 -15.92 5.38
C ASN A 130 -15.37 -15.56 6.80
N SER A 131 -15.02 -14.31 7.08
CA SER A 131 -14.52 -13.91 8.41
C SER A 131 -15.61 -13.52 9.42
N GLY A 132 -16.90 -13.59 9.03
CA GLY A 132 -18.01 -13.15 9.88
C GLY A 132 -18.27 -11.64 9.78
N ASP A 133 -19.44 -11.21 10.31
CA ASP A 133 -19.88 -9.80 10.25
C ASP A 133 -19.84 -9.10 11.61
N ASP A 134 -19.40 -9.80 12.64
CA ASP A 134 -19.17 -9.25 13.98
C ASP A 134 -17.79 -8.55 14.08
N ASP A 135 -17.58 -7.84 15.17
CA ASP A 135 -16.31 -7.12 15.41
C ASP A 135 -15.10 -8.06 15.46
N ALA A 136 -15.28 -9.29 15.97
CA ALA A 136 -14.24 -10.31 15.99
C ALA A 136 -13.90 -10.80 14.57
N GLY A 137 -14.91 -11.06 13.74
CA GLY A 137 -14.74 -11.39 12.34
C GLY A 137 -14.09 -10.26 11.53
N ALA A 138 -14.43 -9.02 11.82
CA ALA A 138 -13.83 -7.83 11.18
C ALA A 138 -12.32 -7.65 11.52
N LEU A 139 -11.83 -8.26 12.62
CA LEU A 139 -10.39 -8.26 12.95
C LEU A 139 -9.56 -9.16 12.03
N ILE A 140 -10.11 -10.29 11.58
CA ILE A 140 -9.34 -11.30 10.82
C ILE A 140 -8.74 -10.73 9.53
N PRO A 141 -9.49 -10.07 8.63
CA PRO A 141 -8.91 -9.42 7.45
C PRO A 141 -7.90 -8.32 7.81
N GLY A 142 -8.13 -7.61 8.92
CA GLY A 142 -7.20 -6.60 9.44
C GLY A 142 -5.85 -7.22 9.81
N MET A 143 -5.84 -8.26 10.60
CA MET A 143 -4.62 -8.92 11.09
C MET A 143 -3.86 -9.67 9.98
N VAL A 144 -4.58 -10.31 9.06
CA VAL A 144 -3.99 -11.15 8.00
C VAL A 144 -3.58 -10.33 6.79
N LEU A 145 -4.43 -9.41 6.33
CA LEU A 145 -4.25 -8.65 5.10
C LEU A 145 -3.96 -7.15 5.32
N GLY A 146 -4.13 -6.66 6.55
CA GLY A 146 -4.14 -5.23 6.84
C GLY A 146 -5.40 -4.51 6.35
N ASP A 147 -6.48 -5.26 6.12
CA ASP A 147 -7.73 -4.74 5.59
C ASP A 147 -8.72 -4.41 6.70
N THR A 148 -8.89 -3.13 6.96
CA THR A 148 -9.80 -2.61 7.99
C THR A 148 -11.15 -2.15 7.44
N SER A 149 -11.52 -2.56 6.22
CA SER A 149 -12.75 -2.10 5.55
C SER A 149 -14.03 -2.55 6.28
N LYS A 150 -14.03 -3.74 6.88
CA LYS A 150 -15.16 -4.27 7.67
C LYS A 150 -15.27 -3.69 9.08
N GLN A 151 -14.24 -3.02 9.59
CA GLN A 151 -14.26 -2.48 10.94
C GLN A 151 -15.14 -1.22 11.02
N SER A 152 -16.08 -1.19 11.96
CA SER A 152 -16.90 -0.03 12.25
C SER A 152 -16.06 1.15 12.76
N ALA A 153 -16.57 2.37 12.66
CA ALA A 153 -15.90 3.56 13.19
C ALA A 153 -15.75 3.48 14.72
N GLU A 154 -16.78 3.00 15.40
CA GLU A 154 -16.80 2.80 16.86
C GLU A 154 -15.75 1.78 17.30
N PHE A 155 -15.64 0.67 16.57
CA PHE A 155 -14.63 -0.35 16.83
C PHE A 155 -13.22 0.18 16.63
N LYS A 156 -12.97 0.94 15.54
CA LYS A 156 -11.68 1.60 15.31
C LYS A 156 -11.31 2.58 16.42
N ASP A 157 -12.28 3.35 16.90
CA ASP A 157 -12.07 4.27 18.02
C ASP A 157 -11.84 3.55 19.35
N ALA A 158 -12.50 2.43 19.60
CA ALA A 158 -12.26 1.58 20.75
C ALA A 158 -10.85 0.99 20.73
N MET A 159 -10.42 0.46 19.59
CA MET A 159 -9.06 -0.05 19.36
C MET A 159 -8.00 1.03 19.56
N LYS A 160 -8.29 2.26 19.12
CA LYS A 160 -7.39 3.40 19.29
C LYS A 160 -7.26 3.80 20.76
N ARG A 161 -8.38 3.87 21.49
CA ARG A 161 -8.40 4.20 22.92
C ARG A 161 -7.72 3.15 23.78
N SER A 162 -7.84 1.87 23.42
CA SER A 162 -7.16 0.76 24.13
C SER A 162 -5.70 0.58 23.72
N GLY A 163 -5.17 1.36 22.76
CA GLY A 163 -3.80 1.22 22.25
C GLY A 163 -3.59 0.00 21.37
N LEU A 164 -4.64 -0.73 20.98
CA LEU A 164 -4.57 -1.99 20.23
C LEU A 164 -4.58 -1.79 18.72
N THR A 165 -4.51 -0.56 18.21
CA THR A 165 -4.50 -0.26 16.78
C THR A 165 -3.38 -0.99 16.01
N HIS A 166 -2.26 -1.30 16.69
CA HIS A 166 -1.14 -2.03 16.09
C HIS A 166 -1.48 -3.50 15.75
N LEU A 167 -2.52 -4.09 16.36
CA LEU A 167 -2.94 -5.46 16.06
C LEU A 167 -3.60 -5.59 14.68
N VAL A 168 -4.26 -4.54 14.21
CA VAL A 168 -4.90 -4.52 12.88
C VAL A 168 -3.97 -4.05 11.75
N ALA A 169 -2.77 -3.63 12.08
CA ALA A 169 -1.73 -3.36 11.10
C ALA A 169 -0.88 -4.61 10.92
N VAL A 170 -0.68 -5.05 9.68
CA VAL A 170 0.26 -6.16 9.43
C VAL A 170 1.63 -5.75 9.90
N SER A 171 2.11 -6.45 10.93
CA SER A 171 3.39 -6.14 11.57
C SER A 171 4.56 -6.83 10.87
N GLY A 172 5.77 -6.29 11.08
CA GLY A 172 7.00 -6.97 10.65
C GLY A 172 7.17 -8.35 11.28
N ALA A 173 6.64 -8.56 12.50
CA ALA A 173 6.64 -9.85 13.18
C ALA A 173 5.77 -10.88 12.43
N ASN A 174 4.58 -10.50 11.98
CA ASN A 174 3.73 -11.38 11.17
C ASN A 174 4.45 -11.80 9.88
N PHE A 175 5.12 -10.85 9.22
CA PHE A 175 5.93 -11.15 8.04
C PHE A 175 7.09 -12.10 8.35
N ALA A 176 7.78 -11.92 9.46
CA ALA A 176 8.87 -12.81 9.91
C ALA A 176 8.37 -14.24 10.20
N ILE A 177 7.22 -14.36 10.88
CA ILE A 177 6.59 -15.67 11.15
C ILE A 177 6.25 -16.39 9.84
N VAL A 178 5.57 -15.68 8.92
CA VAL A 178 5.24 -16.25 7.60
C VAL A 178 6.50 -16.63 6.83
N SER A 179 7.53 -15.77 6.83
CA SER A 179 8.80 -16.04 6.16
C SER A 179 9.49 -17.29 6.70
N THR A 180 9.54 -17.43 8.02
CA THR A 180 10.14 -18.59 8.70
C THR A 180 9.35 -19.86 8.42
N PHE A 181 8.03 -19.78 8.48
CA PHE A 181 7.15 -20.90 8.16
C PHE A 181 7.29 -21.36 6.71
N VAL A 182 7.31 -20.42 5.76
CA VAL A 182 7.51 -20.74 4.33
C VAL A 182 8.88 -21.37 4.11
N LEU A 183 9.95 -20.83 4.70
CA LEU A 183 11.28 -21.44 4.64
C LEU A 183 11.29 -22.85 5.21
N TRP A 184 10.63 -23.04 6.35
CA TRP A 184 10.50 -24.34 6.99
C TRP A 184 9.74 -25.35 6.12
N CYS A 185 8.61 -24.96 5.54
CA CYS A 185 7.88 -25.84 4.59
C CYS A 185 8.73 -26.15 3.36
N MET A 186 9.41 -25.16 2.78
CA MET A 186 10.22 -25.35 1.58
C MET A 186 11.42 -26.28 1.80
N GLN A 187 11.92 -26.42 3.03
CA GLN A 187 13.02 -27.36 3.30
C GLN A 187 12.60 -28.83 3.17
N PHE A 188 11.33 -29.14 3.37
CA PHE A 188 10.81 -30.50 3.16
C PHE A 188 10.49 -30.76 1.69
N LEU A 189 10.01 -29.75 0.96
CA LEU A 189 9.62 -29.86 -0.45
C LEU A 189 10.82 -29.83 -1.40
N ILE A 190 11.83 -29.00 -1.11
CA ILE A 190 12.90 -28.66 -2.03
C ILE A 190 14.26 -28.98 -1.41
N ARG A 191 14.92 -30.00 -1.93
CA ARG A 191 16.24 -30.44 -1.45
C ARG A 191 17.37 -29.49 -1.87
N ARG A 192 17.28 -28.87 -3.07
CA ARG A 192 18.31 -27.95 -3.58
C ARG A 192 18.22 -26.59 -2.90
N LYS A 193 19.26 -26.22 -2.14
CA LYS A 193 19.31 -24.96 -1.36
C LYS A 193 18.95 -23.73 -2.18
N ASN A 194 19.55 -23.53 -3.35
CA ASN A 194 19.32 -22.33 -4.17
C ASN A 194 17.87 -22.27 -4.68
N VAL A 195 17.31 -23.40 -5.11
CA VAL A 195 15.90 -23.47 -5.57
C VAL A 195 14.95 -23.15 -4.42
N ARG A 196 15.25 -23.66 -3.22
CA ARG A 196 14.47 -23.38 -2.00
C ARG A 196 14.46 -21.90 -1.67
N ILE A 197 15.63 -21.22 -1.71
CA ILE A 197 15.74 -19.78 -1.43
C ILE A 197 14.93 -18.98 -2.46
N ILE A 198 15.04 -19.31 -3.74
CA ILE A 198 14.29 -18.64 -4.81
C ILE A 198 12.79 -18.86 -4.63
N ALA A 199 12.35 -20.10 -4.37
CA ALA A 199 10.94 -20.40 -4.13
C ALA A 199 10.39 -19.64 -2.92
N THR A 200 11.17 -19.53 -1.84
CA THR A 200 10.80 -18.71 -0.68
C THR A 200 10.69 -17.23 -1.03
N ALA A 201 11.64 -16.69 -1.80
CA ALA A 201 11.56 -15.29 -2.24
C ALA A 201 10.30 -15.03 -3.08
N ILE A 202 9.95 -15.94 -4.00
CA ILE A 202 8.72 -15.84 -4.80
C ILE A 202 7.49 -15.89 -3.89
N ALA A 203 7.42 -16.83 -2.94
CA ALA A 203 6.30 -16.93 -2.01
C ALA A 203 6.14 -15.66 -1.15
N LEU A 204 7.24 -15.04 -0.71
CA LEU A 204 7.20 -13.78 0.03
C LEU A 204 6.75 -12.61 -0.84
N ILE A 205 7.16 -12.56 -2.11
CA ILE A 205 6.66 -11.54 -3.05
C ILE A 205 5.15 -11.69 -3.26
N CYS A 206 4.67 -12.92 -3.43
CA CYS A 206 3.23 -13.21 -3.52
C CYS A 206 2.49 -12.79 -2.24
N PHE A 207 3.09 -13.04 -1.08
CA PHE A 207 2.53 -12.62 0.20
C PHE A 207 2.47 -11.09 0.34
N ILE A 208 3.54 -10.36 -0.06
CA ILE A 208 3.53 -8.89 -0.07
C ILE A 208 2.44 -8.35 -1.00
N ALA A 209 2.26 -8.97 -2.16
CA ALA A 209 1.22 -8.57 -3.10
C ALA A 209 -0.20 -8.85 -2.55
N LEU A 210 -0.35 -9.90 -1.73
CA LEU A 210 -1.61 -10.22 -1.06
C LEU A 210 -1.91 -9.27 0.10
N VAL A 211 -0.90 -8.99 0.92
CA VAL A 211 -0.96 -8.12 2.09
C VAL A 211 -0.61 -6.70 1.63
N ARG A 212 -1.42 -5.76 1.56
CA ARG A 212 -1.11 -4.38 1.14
C ARG A 212 0.25 -3.91 1.69
N PRO A 213 1.12 -3.31 0.88
CA PRO A 213 2.44 -2.91 1.32
C PRO A 213 2.34 -1.79 2.37
N SER A 214 2.51 -2.14 3.63
CA SER A 214 2.69 -1.20 4.74
C SER A 214 4.19 -0.91 4.96
N PRO A 215 4.55 0.21 5.60
CA PRO A 215 5.95 0.52 5.91
C PRO A 215 6.67 -0.61 6.66
N SER A 216 5.99 -1.25 7.61
CA SER A 216 6.54 -2.37 8.39
C SER A 216 6.78 -3.62 7.55
N VAL A 217 5.86 -3.95 6.64
CA VAL A 217 5.99 -5.08 5.71
C VAL A 217 7.13 -4.85 4.74
N LEU A 218 7.24 -3.66 4.15
CA LEU A 218 8.31 -3.32 3.20
C LEU A 218 9.70 -3.42 3.84
N ARG A 219 9.84 -2.98 5.09
CA ARG A 219 11.10 -3.12 5.83
C ARG A 219 11.42 -4.58 6.13
N ALA A 220 10.46 -5.36 6.63
CA ALA A 220 10.66 -6.78 6.89
C ALA A 220 11.01 -7.54 5.60
N ALA A 221 10.37 -7.18 4.47
CA ALA A 221 10.67 -7.71 3.15
C ALA A 221 12.10 -7.37 2.69
N ALA A 222 12.54 -6.12 2.90
CA ALA A 222 13.91 -5.71 2.58
C ALA A 222 14.93 -6.48 3.42
N MET A 223 14.68 -6.67 4.72
CA MET A 223 15.54 -7.50 5.57
C MET A 223 15.58 -8.96 5.10
N ALA A 224 14.41 -9.55 4.81
CA ALA A 224 14.32 -10.91 4.28
C ALA A 224 15.10 -11.05 2.96
N ALA A 225 14.99 -10.08 2.06
CA ALA A 225 15.72 -10.08 0.79
C ALA A 225 17.24 -10.05 1.02
N VAL A 226 17.74 -9.26 1.97
CA VAL A 226 19.17 -9.24 2.34
C VAL A 226 19.62 -10.59 2.91
N LEU A 227 18.85 -11.16 3.85
CA LEU A 227 19.16 -12.45 4.46
C LEU A 227 19.13 -13.59 3.44
N LEU A 228 18.16 -13.63 2.55
CA LEU A 228 18.08 -14.64 1.48
C LEU A 228 19.21 -14.51 0.48
N SER A 229 19.60 -13.29 0.09
CA SER A 229 20.73 -13.05 -0.81
C SER A 229 22.07 -13.43 -0.18
N ALA A 230 22.28 -13.16 1.11
CA ALA A 230 23.46 -13.61 1.85
C ALA A 230 23.56 -15.15 1.89
N GLN A 231 22.43 -15.85 2.08
CA GLN A 231 22.38 -17.32 2.03
C GLN A 231 22.73 -17.88 0.64
N LEU A 232 22.34 -17.19 -0.45
CA LEU A 232 22.74 -17.57 -1.82
C LEU A 232 24.26 -17.38 -2.03
N GLY A 233 24.81 -16.29 -1.51
CA GLY A 233 26.24 -15.97 -1.62
C GLY A 233 27.14 -16.77 -0.69
N LYS A 234 26.61 -17.72 0.10
CA LYS A 234 27.34 -18.48 1.13
C LYS A 234 28.10 -17.60 2.13
N ARG A 235 27.66 -16.36 2.33
CA ARG A 235 28.23 -15.43 3.30
C ARG A 235 27.47 -15.54 4.62
N GLY A 236 28.18 -15.38 5.74
CA GLY A 236 27.53 -15.16 7.03
C GLY A 236 26.67 -13.90 6.95
N SER A 237 25.46 -13.95 7.45
CA SER A 237 24.58 -12.80 7.49
C SER A 237 24.36 -12.38 8.95
N ASP A 238 24.94 -11.25 9.33
CA ASP A 238 24.65 -10.62 10.59
C ASP A 238 23.37 -9.79 10.46
N SER A 239 22.53 -9.84 11.48
CA SER A 239 21.22 -9.17 11.46
C SER A 239 21.33 -7.63 11.46
N LEU A 240 22.33 -7.08 12.13
CA LEU A 240 22.53 -5.62 12.23
C LEU A 240 22.88 -4.95 10.89
N PRO A 241 23.86 -5.44 10.10
CA PRO A 241 24.11 -4.91 8.75
C PRO A 241 22.91 -5.06 7.82
N ALA A 242 22.17 -6.19 7.93
CA ALA A 242 20.97 -6.41 7.16
C ALA A 242 19.88 -5.40 7.49
N LEU A 243 19.67 -5.07 8.77
CA LEU A 243 18.75 -4.04 9.23
C LEU A 243 19.15 -2.66 8.68
N GLY A 244 20.42 -2.28 8.81
CA GLY A 244 20.93 -1.01 8.30
C GLY A 244 20.72 -0.85 6.81
N PHE A 245 21.03 -1.89 6.02
CA PHE A 245 20.79 -1.89 4.59
C PHE A 245 19.30 -1.79 4.24
N ALA A 246 18.45 -2.54 4.94
CA ALA A 246 17.00 -2.51 4.73
C ALA A 246 16.40 -1.11 5.02
N MET A 247 16.87 -0.47 6.09
CA MET A 247 16.48 0.90 6.43
C MET A 247 16.88 1.88 5.33
N CYS A 248 18.12 1.83 4.88
CA CYS A 248 18.60 2.67 3.78
C CYS A 248 17.78 2.42 2.50
N ALA A 249 17.53 1.17 2.12
CA ALA A 249 16.77 0.83 0.93
C ALA A 249 15.33 1.34 0.99
N VAL A 250 14.66 1.21 2.13
CA VAL A 250 13.28 1.68 2.32
C VAL A 250 13.20 3.21 2.29
N VAL A 251 14.11 3.91 2.96
CA VAL A 251 14.14 5.38 3.00
C VAL A 251 14.53 5.97 1.64
N LEU A 252 15.42 5.33 0.89
CA LEU A 252 15.77 5.77 -0.46
C LEU A 252 14.62 5.52 -1.45
N GLY A 253 13.90 4.40 -1.30
CA GLY A 253 12.72 4.08 -2.11
C GLY A 253 11.54 5.01 -1.85
N ASP A 254 11.25 5.29 -0.59
CA ASP A 254 10.21 6.22 -0.15
C ASP A 254 10.69 7.07 1.04
N PRO A 255 11.22 8.29 0.80
CA PRO A 255 11.74 9.17 1.85
C PRO A 255 10.72 9.56 2.93
N TRP A 256 9.42 9.49 2.63
CA TRP A 256 8.36 9.74 3.60
C TRP A 256 8.33 8.74 4.76
N GLN A 257 8.88 7.54 4.54
CA GLN A 257 9.01 6.51 5.58
C GLN A 257 9.85 6.98 6.76
N ALA A 258 10.86 7.80 6.54
CA ALA A 258 11.72 8.33 7.60
C ALA A 258 10.96 9.22 8.61
N ARG A 259 9.79 9.76 8.23
CA ARG A 259 8.93 10.58 9.10
C ARG A 259 7.73 9.82 9.65
N ASP A 260 7.60 8.55 9.31
CA ASP A 260 6.52 7.71 9.78
C ASP A 260 6.81 7.20 11.20
N ALA A 261 5.89 7.45 12.14
CA ALA A 261 6.06 7.01 13.53
C ALA A 261 6.14 5.48 13.64
N GLY A 262 5.42 4.75 12.77
CA GLY A 262 5.50 3.30 12.69
C GLY A 262 6.88 2.82 12.22
N PHE A 263 7.54 3.56 11.34
CA PHE A 263 8.93 3.28 10.96
C PHE A 263 9.88 3.51 12.15
N ALA A 264 9.76 4.62 12.85
CA ALA A 264 10.59 4.91 14.02
C ALA A 264 10.44 3.83 15.11
N LEU A 265 9.21 3.50 15.51
CA LEU A 265 8.91 2.47 16.53
C LEU A 265 9.39 1.05 16.15
N SER A 266 9.68 0.81 14.92
CA SER A 266 10.08 -0.52 14.45
C SER A 266 11.59 -0.69 14.30
N VAL A 267 12.36 0.38 14.53
CA VAL A 267 13.83 0.40 14.52
C VAL A 267 14.39 0.32 15.94
N PHE A 268 13.61 0.77 16.91
CA PHE A 268 13.90 0.67 18.34
C PHE A 268 13.26 -0.58 18.96
#